data_482f4895b5bdaef5a1269adf98926e30
#
_entry.id   482f4895b5bdaef5a1269adf98926e30
#
_cell.length_a   1.000
_cell.length_b   1.000
_cell.length_c   1.000
_cell.angle_alpha   90.00
_cell.angle_beta   90.00
_cell.angle_gamma   90.00
#
_symmetry.space_group_name_H-M   'P 1'
#
loop_
_entity.id
_entity.type
_entity.pdbx_description
1 polymer ?
#
loop_
_entity_poly.entity_id
_entity_poly.type
_entity_poly.pdbx_seq_one_letter_code
_entity_poly.pdbx_strand_id
1 'polypeptide(L)'
;MRYVDNKNDKIAFDKEKVDKMLPVDKYVGGPEHACMHLLYARFITKALRDMGYLSFDEPFKSLTHQGLILGPDGLKMSKSKGNTISPDDYIKEYGSDVFRMYLMFGFAYTEGGAWSDDGIKSVARFVDRVERYLTICREAIEAGTNNKDTMDKAEKELNFWINNAIKGVTEDGEKMQFNTAIARMMEFINALSKYVQEDTKNLSFLRSVCENFIKILAPFAPHFAEEQWSLLTGKYSVFNEAWPSYDASALVKDEIEIAIQVNGKIKARINVASNLDEEGIKAAALADEAVVVATEGKTIVKVIVIKGRLVNIVVK
;
A
#
# COMPACT_ATOMS: atom_id res chain seq x y z
N MET A 1 25.32 20.53 2.80
CA MET A 1 26.65 20.57 3.47
C MET A 1 26.62 21.40 4.74
N ARG A 2 26.32 22.69 4.71
CA ARG A 2 26.30 23.54 5.92
C ARG A 2 25.41 23.00 7.05
N TYR A 3 24.25 22.39 6.74
CA TYR A 3 23.36 21.79 7.75
C TYR A 3 23.96 20.60 8.49
N VAL A 4 24.91 19.88 7.89
CA VAL A 4 25.61 18.75 8.55
C VAL A 4 26.46 19.25 9.73
N ASP A 5 27.02 20.46 9.62
CA ASP A 5 27.88 21.06 10.64
C ASP A 5 27.48 22.54 10.91
N ASN A 6 26.18 22.74 11.21
CA ASN A 6 25.57 24.07 11.30
C ASN A 6 26.08 24.95 12.46
N LYS A 7 26.67 24.34 13.50
CA LYS A 7 27.21 25.03 14.67
C LYS A 7 28.69 25.37 14.55
N ASN A 8 29.33 25.02 13.43
CA ASN A 8 30.73 25.36 13.20
C ASN A 8 30.87 26.87 12.89
N ASP A 9 31.55 27.59 13.74
CA ASP A 9 31.76 29.04 13.63
C ASP A 9 33.11 29.45 12.99
N LYS A 10 33.98 28.45 12.70
CA LYS A 10 35.33 28.67 12.17
C LYS A 10 35.44 28.41 10.67
N ILE A 11 34.76 27.37 10.18
CA ILE A 11 34.78 26.96 8.77
C ILE A 11 33.36 26.65 8.30
N ALA A 12 33.17 26.64 6.99
CA ALA A 12 31.85 26.41 6.40
C ALA A 12 31.23 25.06 6.82
N PHE A 13 32.04 24.04 6.95
CA PHE A 13 31.70 22.71 7.47
C PHE A 13 32.96 21.86 7.66
N ASP A 14 32.90 20.90 8.56
CA ASP A 14 33.93 19.87 8.73
C ASP A 14 33.82 18.81 7.62
N LYS A 15 34.95 18.56 6.93
CA LYS A 15 34.99 17.63 5.78
C LYS A 15 34.62 16.22 6.20
N GLU A 16 35.15 15.71 7.32
CA GLU A 16 34.90 14.31 7.74
C GLU A 16 33.42 14.07 8.10
N LYS A 17 32.78 15.08 8.76
CA LYS A 17 31.35 15.01 9.06
C LYS A 17 30.53 14.97 7.79
N VAL A 18 30.86 15.82 6.81
CA VAL A 18 30.14 15.90 5.55
C VAL A 18 30.32 14.63 4.74
N ASP A 19 31.54 14.10 4.61
CA ASP A 19 31.83 12.87 3.88
C ASP A 19 31.13 11.62 4.48
N LYS A 20 30.81 11.64 5.79
CA LYS A 20 30.03 10.57 6.43
C LYS A 20 28.53 10.62 6.13
N MET A 21 27.98 11.83 5.94
CA MET A 21 26.54 12.03 5.80
C MET A 21 26.08 12.30 4.38
N LEU A 22 26.97 12.65 3.48
CA LEU A 22 26.67 12.97 2.09
C LEU A 22 27.46 12.04 1.15
N PRO A 23 27.03 11.89 -0.12
CA PRO A 23 25.86 12.52 -0.76
C PRO A 23 24.53 12.07 -0.19
N VAL A 24 23.49 12.88 -0.37
CA VAL A 24 22.10 12.60 0.03
C VAL A 24 21.58 11.37 -0.73
N ASP A 25 20.91 10.47 -0.05
CA ASP A 25 20.47 9.20 -0.67
C ASP A 25 19.39 9.41 -1.74
N LYS A 26 18.43 10.30 -1.50
CA LYS A 26 17.35 10.56 -2.44
C LYS A 26 16.96 12.04 -2.45
N TYR A 27 16.91 12.64 -3.63
CA TYR A 27 16.35 13.96 -3.87
C TYR A 27 14.94 13.80 -4.45
N VAL A 28 13.97 14.46 -3.81
CA VAL A 28 12.58 14.46 -4.25
C VAL A 28 12.18 15.90 -4.60
N GLY A 29 11.66 16.12 -5.80
CA GLY A 29 11.25 17.45 -6.23
C GLY A 29 10.64 17.48 -7.62
N GLY A 30 10.11 18.64 -8.02
CA GLY A 30 9.54 18.84 -9.34
C GLY A 30 10.59 18.78 -10.46
N PRO A 31 10.20 18.46 -11.69
CA PRO A 31 11.10 18.34 -12.84
C PRO A 31 11.76 19.67 -13.22
N GLU A 32 11.18 20.81 -12.86
CA GLU A 32 11.73 22.14 -13.09
C GLU A 32 13.09 22.36 -12.39
N HIS A 33 13.32 21.63 -11.29
CA HIS A 33 14.57 21.73 -10.54
C HIS A 33 15.77 21.11 -11.28
N ALA A 34 15.54 20.37 -12.36
CA ALA A 34 16.63 19.92 -13.23
C ALA A 34 17.45 21.09 -13.79
N CYS A 35 16.78 22.21 -14.16
CA CYS A 35 17.41 23.43 -14.65
C CYS A 35 17.59 24.50 -13.58
N MET A 36 17.15 24.26 -12.34
CA MET A 36 17.24 25.21 -11.23
C MET A 36 18.12 24.65 -10.11
N HIS A 37 17.52 24.13 -9.05
CA HIS A 37 18.26 23.71 -7.85
C HIS A 37 19.30 22.62 -8.13
N LEU A 38 18.98 21.61 -8.94
CA LEU A 38 19.93 20.53 -9.26
C LEU A 38 21.15 21.04 -10.01
N LEU A 39 20.98 21.97 -10.95
CA LEU A 39 22.08 22.56 -11.68
C LEU A 39 23.06 23.26 -10.72
N TYR A 40 22.53 24.10 -9.81
CA TYR A 40 23.37 24.81 -8.85
C TYR A 40 24.00 23.88 -7.81
N ALA A 41 23.24 22.93 -7.28
CA ALA A 41 23.74 21.98 -6.31
C ALA A 41 24.91 21.16 -6.87
N ARG A 42 24.77 20.66 -8.11
CA ARG A 42 25.82 19.89 -8.80
C ARG A 42 27.05 20.75 -9.08
N PHE A 43 26.85 21.97 -9.60
CA PHE A 43 27.96 22.88 -9.86
C PHE A 43 28.78 23.17 -8.60
N ILE A 44 28.11 23.58 -7.50
CA ILE A 44 28.78 23.90 -6.22
C ILE A 44 29.46 22.63 -5.66
N THR A 45 28.84 21.46 -5.74
CA THR A 45 29.46 20.23 -5.26
C THR A 45 30.75 19.91 -6.02
N LYS A 46 30.75 20.02 -7.35
CA LYS A 46 31.92 19.78 -8.18
C LYS A 46 33.01 20.81 -7.91
N ALA A 47 32.68 22.08 -7.78
CA ALA A 47 33.63 23.13 -7.43
C ALA A 47 34.30 22.89 -6.07
N LEU A 48 33.50 22.54 -5.04
CA LEU A 48 34.06 22.24 -3.71
C LEU A 48 34.91 20.99 -3.69
N ARG A 49 34.56 19.95 -4.51
CA ARG A 49 35.42 18.79 -4.71
C ARG A 49 36.77 19.18 -5.33
N ASP A 50 36.76 19.98 -6.40
CA ASP A 50 37.96 20.41 -7.10
C ASP A 50 38.87 21.27 -6.21
N MET A 51 38.28 22.00 -5.25
CA MET A 51 38.98 22.73 -4.22
C MET A 51 39.46 21.85 -3.05
N GLY A 52 39.16 20.55 -3.03
CA GLY A 52 39.58 19.61 -1.98
C GLY A 52 38.67 19.57 -0.73
N TYR A 53 37.57 20.32 -0.71
CA TYR A 53 36.64 20.36 0.43
C TYR A 53 35.72 19.15 0.52
N LEU A 54 35.51 18.40 -0.57
CA LEU A 54 34.64 17.21 -0.64
C LEU A 54 35.39 16.05 -1.30
N SER A 55 34.96 14.82 -0.97
CA SER A 55 35.48 13.58 -1.60
C SER A 55 34.55 13.02 -2.68
N PHE A 56 33.37 13.62 -2.89
CA PHE A 56 32.37 13.19 -3.88
C PHE A 56 32.03 14.33 -4.84
N ASP A 57 31.48 13.98 -6.02
CA ASP A 57 31.21 14.91 -7.11
C ASP A 57 29.72 15.09 -7.45
N GLU A 58 28.85 14.25 -6.90
CA GLU A 58 27.40 14.40 -7.05
C GLU A 58 26.72 14.59 -5.68
N PRO A 59 25.82 15.58 -5.53
CA PRO A 59 25.18 15.87 -4.24
C PRO A 59 24.12 14.86 -3.82
N PHE A 60 23.55 14.11 -4.79
CA PHE A 60 22.44 13.18 -4.60
C PHE A 60 22.75 11.85 -5.28
N LYS A 61 22.50 10.72 -4.59
CA LYS A 61 22.69 9.36 -5.14
C LYS A 61 21.56 8.98 -6.10
N SER A 62 20.33 9.45 -5.83
CA SER A 62 19.17 9.16 -6.65
C SER A 62 18.20 10.34 -6.69
N LEU A 63 17.37 10.38 -7.74
CA LEU A 63 16.40 11.43 -8.00
C LEU A 63 15.03 10.81 -8.24
N THR A 64 14.01 11.37 -7.62
CA THR A 64 12.61 11.06 -7.91
C THR A 64 11.87 12.34 -8.21
N HIS A 65 11.37 12.47 -9.43
CA HIS A 65 10.48 13.57 -9.79
C HIS A 65 9.07 13.29 -9.26
N GLN A 66 8.49 14.29 -8.59
CA GLN A 66 7.08 14.28 -8.24
C GLN A 66 6.25 14.86 -9.39
N GLY A 67 5.05 14.32 -9.60
CA GLY A 67 4.07 14.86 -10.55
C GLY A 67 3.46 16.18 -10.06
N LEU A 68 2.83 16.90 -10.97
CA LEU A 68 2.09 18.12 -10.64
C LEU A 68 0.64 17.79 -10.28
N ILE A 69 0.14 18.41 -9.21
CA ILE A 69 -1.29 18.44 -8.93
C ILE A 69 -1.89 19.60 -9.69
N LEU A 70 -2.80 19.28 -10.58
CA LEU A 70 -3.50 20.23 -11.43
C LEU A 70 -4.77 20.74 -10.75
N GLY A 71 -5.29 21.87 -11.17
CA GLY A 71 -6.60 22.34 -10.75
C GLY A 71 -7.73 21.39 -11.18
N PRO A 72 -8.96 21.60 -10.68
CA PRO A 72 -10.13 20.81 -11.10
C PRO A 72 -10.41 20.90 -12.62
N ASP A 73 -9.90 21.95 -13.26
CA ASP A 73 -9.95 22.20 -14.70
C ASP A 73 -8.89 21.41 -15.50
N GLY A 74 -8.07 20.60 -14.84
CA GLY A 74 -6.96 19.86 -15.45
C GLY A 74 -5.75 20.71 -15.86
N LEU A 75 -5.73 21.99 -15.48
CA LEU A 75 -4.64 22.90 -15.79
C LEU A 75 -3.70 23.13 -14.58
N LYS A 76 -2.47 23.54 -14.87
CA LYS A 76 -1.53 23.93 -13.80
C LYS A 76 -2.15 25.05 -12.94
N MET A 77 -2.15 24.84 -11.63
CA MET A 77 -2.68 25.81 -10.67
C MET A 77 -1.91 27.12 -10.76
N SER A 78 -2.63 28.24 -10.77
CA SER A 78 -2.08 29.59 -10.77
C SER A 78 -3.04 30.54 -10.08
N LYS A 79 -2.51 31.42 -9.21
CA LYS A 79 -3.30 32.48 -8.57
C LYS A 79 -4.00 33.39 -9.61
N SER A 80 -3.34 33.68 -10.75
CA SER A 80 -3.90 34.51 -11.82
C SER A 80 -5.07 33.85 -12.56
N LYS A 81 -5.17 32.51 -12.53
CA LYS A 81 -6.28 31.76 -13.15
C LYS A 81 -7.41 31.47 -12.17
N GLY A 82 -7.22 31.68 -10.86
CA GLY A 82 -8.22 31.40 -9.84
C GLY A 82 -8.52 29.92 -9.65
N ASN A 83 -7.68 29.01 -10.16
CA ASN A 83 -7.86 27.54 -10.07
C ASN A 83 -6.97 26.90 -8.99
N THR A 84 -6.50 27.69 -8.03
CA THR A 84 -5.69 27.19 -6.90
C THR A 84 -6.58 26.57 -5.84
N ILE A 85 -6.12 25.45 -5.31
CA ILE A 85 -6.74 24.77 -4.16
C ILE A 85 -5.93 25.11 -2.91
N SER A 86 -6.63 25.60 -1.86
CA SER A 86 -6.02 25.84 -0.54
C SER A 86 -6.07 24.57 0.28
N PRO A 87 -4.94 24.06 0.79
CA PRO A 87 -4.93 22.92 1.72
C PRO A 87 -5.73 23.19 3.02
N ASP A 88 -5.73 24.44 3.48
CA ASP A 88 -6.28 24.82 4.79
C ASP A 88 -7.78 24.50 4.93
N ASP A 89 -8.55 24.67 3.86
CA ASP A 89 -9.99 24.40 3.88
C ASP A 89 -10.27 22.90 4.03
N TYR A 90 -9.52 22.06 3.29
CA TYR A 90 -9.65 20.60 3.37
C TYR A 90 -9.09 20.02 4.67
N ILE A 91 -8.02 20.61 5.21
CA ILE A 91 -7.48 20.21 6.51
C ILE A 91 -8.47 20.53 7.64
N LYS A 92 -9.18 21.65 7.57
CA LYS A 92 -10.22 22.00 8.53
C LYS A 92 -11.43 21.06 8.47
N GLU A 93 -11.81 20.63 7.25
CA GLU A 93 -12.98 19.78 7.03
C GLU A 93 -12.70 18.30 7.31
N TYR A 94 -11.57 17.76 6.83
CA TYR A 94 -11.27 16.33 6.84
C TYR A 94 -10.10 15.94 7.76
N GLY A 95 -9.33 16.89 8.25
CA GLY A 95 -8.10 16.64 8.98
C GLY A 95 -6.87 16.46 8.09
N SER A 96 -5.70 16.62 8.69
CA SER A 96 -4.41 16.55 7.97
C SER A 96 -4.11 15.16 7.41
N ASP A 97 -4.51 14.10 8.10
CA ASP A 97 -4.21 12.73 7.70
C ASP A 97 -5.01 12.29 6.46
N VAL A 98 -6.30 12.66 6.40
CA VAL A 98 -7.13 12.41 5.21
C VAL A 98 -6.59 13.19 4.02
N PHE A 99 -6.24 14.46 4.21
CA PHE A 99 -5.64 15.28 3.17
C PHE A 99 -4.32 14.69 2.67
N ARG A 100 -3.44 14.28 3.59
CA ARG A 100 -2.17 13.63 3.29
C ARG A 100 -2.37 12.32 2.52
N MET A 101 -3.27 11.46 2.99
CA MET A 101 -3.59 10.20 2.31
C MET A 101 -4.17 10.43 0.91
N TYR A 102 -5.00 11.46 0.74
CA TYR A 102 -5.53 11.79 -0.59
C TYR A 102 -4.43 12.18 -1.57
N LEU A 103 -3.46 13.00 -1.15
CA LEU A 103 -2.31 13.35 -2.00
C LEU A 103 -1.46 12.14 -2.40
N MET A 104 -1.45 11.08 -1.57
CA MET A 104 -0.72 9.84 -1.84
C MET A 104 -1.55 8.83 -2.65
N PHE A 105 -2.88 8.85 -2.53
CA PHE A 105 -3.78 7.88 -3.17
C PHE A 105 -4.35 8.36 -4.49
N GLY A 106 -4.72 9.64 -4.59
CA GLY A 106 -5.46 10.20 -5.72
C GLY A 106 -4.68 10.23 -7.04
N PHE A 107 -3.34 10.07 -6.95
CA PHE A 107 -2.45 10.21 -8.11
C PHE A 107 -1.30 9.20 -8.04
N ALA A 108 -0.80 8.78 -9.21
CA ALA A 108 0.54 8.20 -9.26
C ALA A 108 1.56 9.29 -8.90
N TYR A 109 2.42 9.02 -7.92
CA TYR A 109 3.29 10.06 -7.32
C TYR A 109 4.16 10.80 -8.32
N THR A 110 4.66 10.09 -9.34
CA THR A 110 5.54 10.66 -10.38
C THR A 110 4.80 11.34 -11.52
N GLU A 111 3.49 11.07 -11.68
CA GLU A 111 2.68 11.60 -12.79
C GLU A 111 1.84 12.79 -12.35
N GLY A 112 1.34 12.78 -11.10
CA GLY A 112 0.37 13.75 -10.62
C GLY A 112 -1.02 13.52 -11.21
N GLY A 113 -1.85 14.57 -11.23
CA GLY A 113 -3.21 14.49 -11.76
C GLY A 113 -4.08 15.68 -11.38
N ALA A 114 -5.32 15.71 -11.87
CA ALA A 114 -6.26 16.76 -11.55
C ALA A 114 -6.88 16.56 -10.16
N TRP A 115 -7.04 17.65 -9.42
CA TRP A 115 -7.72 17.66 -8.12
C TRP A 115 -9.16 17.16 -8.24
N SER A 116 -9.62 16.38 -7.27
CA SER A 116 -10.99 15.85 -7.20
C SER A 116 -11.53 15.90 -5.77
N ASP A 117 -12.62 16.65 -5.56
CA ASP A 117 -13.32 16.72 -4.27
C ASP A 117 -13.97 15.36 -3.91
N ASP A 118 -14.43 14.60 -4.91
CA ASP A 118 -14.96 13.26 -4.66
C ASP A 118 -13.86 12.26 -4.29
N GLY A 119 -12.65 12.49 -4.77
CA GLY A 119 -11.46 11.71 -4.40
C GLY A 119 -11.14 11.81 -2.91
N ILE A 120 -11.07 13.03 -2.36
CA ILE A 120 -10.78 13.22 -0.94
C ILE A 120 -11.90 12.68 -0.04
N LYS A 121 -13.19 12.84 -0.43
CA LYS A 121 -14.33 12.23 0.28
C LYS A 121 -14.25 10.71 0.31
N SER A 122 -13.72 10.09 -0.74
CA SER A 122 -13.52 8.64 -0.78
C SER A 122 -12.46 8.17 0.21
N VAL A 123 -11.39 8.94 0.37
CA VAL A 123 -10.34 8.68 1.37
C VAL A 123 -10.89 8.90 2.79
N ALA A 124 -11.67 9.96 3.02
CA ALA A 124 -12.33 10.18 4.32
C ALA A 124 -13.17 8.96 4.72
N ARG A 125 -14.05 8.49 3.82
CA ARG A 125 -14.84 7.26 4.06
C ARG A 125 -13.98 6.02 4.33
N PHE A 126 -12.80 5.94 3.75
CA PHE A 126 -11.89 4.84 4.04
C PHE A 126 -11.33 4.95 5.46
N VAL A 127 -10.90 6.13 5.90
CA VAL A 127 -10.41 6.36 7.28
C VAL A 127 -11.50 6.07 8.30
N ASP A 128 -12.75 6.54 8.08
CA ASP A 128 -13.91 6.23 8.94
C ASP A 128 -14.16 4.71 9.05
N ARG A 129 -14.01 3.98 7.93
CA ARG A 129 -14.12 2.52 7.95
C ARG A 129 -13.00 1.86 8.76
N VAL A 130 -11.77 2.34 8.63
CA VAL A 130 -10.64 1.85 9.43
C VAL A 130 -10.91 2.06 10.91
N GLU A 131 -11.31 3.25 11.32
CA GLU A 131 -11.64 3.58 12.70
C GLU A 131 -12.72 2.65 13.25
N ARG A 132 -13.82 2.50 12.52
CA ARG A 132 -14.92 1.63 12.91
C ARG A 132 -14.47 0.18 13.13
N TYR A 133 -13.70 -0.40 12.22
CA TYR A 133 -13.29 -1.80 12.36
C TYR A 133 -12.22 -1.99 13.43
N LEU A 134 -11.28 -1.05 13.61
CA LEU A 134 -10.33 -1.09 14.72
C LEU A 134 -11.03 -0.97 16.07
N THR A 135 -12.09 -0.15 16.16
CA THR A 135 -12.92 -0.03 17.39
C THR A 135 -13.61 -1.35 17.71
N ILE A 136 -14.28 -1.99 16.73
CA ILE A 136 -14.92 -3.31 16.90
C ILE A 136 -13.88 -4.35 17.35
N CYS A 137 -12.69 -4.36 16.75
CA CYS A 137 -11.62 -5.28 17.13
C CYS A 137 -11.15 -5.03 18.57
N ARG A 138 -10.95 -3.77 18.95
CA ARG A 138 -10.53 -3.39 20.30
C ARG A 138 -11.56 -3.84 21.34
N GLU A 139 -12.85 -3.52 21.14
CA GLU A 139 -13.92 -3.94 22.01
C GLU A 139 -14.00 -5.46 22.17
N ALA A 140 -13.84 -6.21 21.08
CA ALA A 140 -13.79 -7.68 21.11
C ALA A 140 -12.58 -8.20 21.91
N ILE A 141 -11.40 -7.59 21.73
CA ILE A 141 -10.16 -7.94 22.44
C ILE A 141 -10.30 -7.68 23.94
N GLU A 142 -10.91 -6.57 24.33
CA GLU A 142 -11.14 -6.19 25.73
C GLU A 142 -12.19 -7.07 26.42
N ALA A 143 -13.20 -7.53 25.68
CA ALA A 143 -14.31 -8.31 26.24
C ALA A 143 -13.99 -9.79 26.47
N GLY A 144 -12.91 -10.35 25.89
CA GLY A 144 -12.74 -11.80 25.89
C GLY A 144 -11.32 -12.33 26.09
N THR A 145 -11.25 -13.63 26.42
CA THR A 145 -10.02 -14.42 26.67
C THR A 145 -9.94 -15.65 25.77
N ASN A 146 -10.36 -15.56 24.52
CA ASN A 146 -10.28 -16.69 23.58
C ASN A 146 -8.92 -16.74 22.90
N ASN A 147 -8.13 -17.74 23.22
CA ASN A 147 -6.91 -18.10 22.49
C ASN A 147 -7.09 -19.51 21.94
N LYS A 148 -6.93 -19.65 20.63
CA LYS A 148 -6.93 -20.94 19.93
C LYS A 148 -5.49 -21.31 19.59
N ASP A 149 -5.15 -22.59 19.69
CA ASP A 149 -3.81 -23.08 19.33
C ASP A 149 -3.63 -23.23 17.81
N THR A 150 -4.74 -23.31 17.05
CA THR A 150 -4.72 -23.49 15.59
C THR A 150 -5.64 -22.49 14.92
N MET A 151 -5.19 -21.96 13.78
CA MET A 151 -5.99 -21.04 12.95
C MET A 151 -7.07 -21.82 12.17
N ASP A 152 -8.30 -21.32 12.23
CA ASP A 152 -9.39 -21.77 11.35
C ASP A 152 -9.28 -21.13 9.94
N LYS A 153 -10.25 -21.44 9.07
CA LYS A 153 -10.25 -20.95 7.68
C LYS A 153 -10.34 -19.42 7.59
N ALA A 154 -11.16 -18.79 8.43
CA ALA A 154 -11.32 -17.34 8.44
C ALA A 154 -10.06 -16.63 8.95
N GLU A 155 -9.40 -17.20 9.96
CA GLU A 155 -8.13 -16.70 10.49
C GLU A 155 -7.00 -16.85 9.47
N LYS A 156 -6.94 -17.97 8.74
CA LYS A 156 -5.97 -18.15 7.65
C LYS A 156 -6.18 -17.14 6.52
N GLU A 157 -7.42 -16.87 6.15
CA GLU A 157 -7.74 -15.84 5.14
C GLU A 157 -7.30 -14.45 5.63
N LEU A 158 -7.62 -14.08 6.86
CA LEU A 158 -7.19 -12.80 7.42
C LEU A 158 -5.66 -12.71 7.53
N ASN A 159 -4.99 -13.80 7.92
CA ASN A 159 -3.53 -13.90 7.98
C ASN A 159 -2.89 -13.70 6.60
N PHE A 160 -3.46 -14.30 5.55
CA PHE A 160 -3.03 -14.03 4.19
C PHE A 160 -3.12 -12.53 3.85
N TRP A 161 -4.25 -11.88 4.16
CA TRP A 161 -4.46 -10.50 3.79
C TRP A 161 -3.58 -9.51 4.55
N ILE A 162 -3.31 -9.73 5.86
CA ILE A 162 -2.40 -8.85 6.59
C ILE A 162 -0.95 -9.00 6.08
N ASN A 163 -0.50 -10.24 5.82
CA ASN A 163 0.84 -10.46 5.29
C ASN A 163 0.99 -9.91 3.86
N ASN A 164 -0.05 -10.03 3.02
CA ASN A 164 -0.08 -9.42 1.69
C ASN A 164 -0.04 -7.88 1.76
N ALA A 165 -0.74 -7.27 2.72
CA ALA A 165 -0.70 -5.83 2.95
C ALA A 165 0.69 -5.38 3.42
N ILE A 166 1.29 -6.05 4.41
CA ILE A 166 2.65 -5.72 4.89
C ILE A 166 3.65 -5.79 3.75
N LYS A 167 3.67 -6.88 2.99
CA LYS A 167 4.54 -7.05 1.84
C LYS A 167 4.33 -5.96 0.80
N GLY A 168 3.07 -5.78 0.36
CA GLY A 168 2.73 -4.85 -0.70
C GLY A 168 3.00 -3.39 -0.30
N VAL A 169 2.65 -2.98 0.92
CA VAL A 169 2.92 -1.62 1.42
C VAL A 169 4.43 -1.36 1.52
N THR A 170 5.21 -2.35 1.95
CA THR A 170 6.67 -2.24 2.00
C THR A 170 7.28 -2.04 0.62
N GLU A 171 6.96 -2.94 -0.31
CA GLU A 171 7.52 -2.92 -1.68
C GLU A 171 7.07 -1.69 -2.48
N ASP A 172 5.79 -1.32 -2.36
CA ASP A 172 5.21 -0.16 -3.04
C ASP A 172 5.73 1.16 -2.43
N GLY A 173 5.91 1.21 -1.10
CA GLY A 173 6.48 2.37 -0.39
C GLY A 173 7.92 2.66 -0.80
N GLU A 174 8.77 1.62 -0.91
CA GLU A 174 10.15 1.75 -1.39
C GLU A 174 10.22 2.32 -2.81
N LYS A 175 9.24 1.99 -3.66
CA LYS A 175 9.12 2.48 -5.04
C LYS A 175 8.35 3.79 -5.16
N MET A 176 7.91 4.38 -4.04
CA MET A 176 7.03 5.57 -4.00
C MET A 176 5.70 5.39 -4.75
N GLN A 177 5.20 4.15 -4.80
CA GLN A 177 3.88 3.78 -5.34
C GLN A 177 2.83 3.84 -4.23
N PHE A 178 2.63 5.02 -3.66
CA PHE A 178 1.80 5.21 -2.47
C PHE A 178 0.32 4.89 -2.73
N ASN A 179 -0.17 5.12 -3.94
CA ASN A 179 -1.54 4.79 -4.34
C ASN A 179 -1.82 3.29 -4.28
N THR A 180 -0.89 2.46 -4.75
CA THR A 180 -1.01 1.00 -4.66
C THR A 180 -0.84 0.51 -3.23
N ALA A 181 0.08 1.09 -2.45
CA ALA A 181 0.22 0.80 -1.03
C ALA A 181 -1.10 1.02 -0.26
N ILE A 182 -1.77 2.15 -0.49
CA ILE A 182 -3.07 2.44 0.14
C ILE A 182 -4.16 1.46 -0.36
N ALA A 183 -4.16 1.09 -1.64
CA ALA A 183 -5.07 0.08 -2.16
C ALA A 183 -4.90 -1.29 -1.46
N ARG A 184 -3.66 -1.71 -1.14
CA ARG A 184 -3.40 -2.92 -0.33
C ARG A 184 -4.04 -2.84 1.06
N MET A 185 -3.96 -1.67 1.70
CA MET A 185 -4.61 -1.46 2.99
C MET A 185 -6.14 -1.50 2.87
N MET A 186 -6.72 -1.00 1.78
CA MET A 186 -8.17 -1.11 1.51
C MET A 186 -8.62 -2.56 1.30
N GLU A 187 -7.84 -3.38 0.59
CA GLU A 187 -8.09 -4.82 0.43
C GLU A 187 -8.07 -5.54 1.78
N PHE A 188 -7.08 -5.24 2.63
CA PHE A 188 -7.01 -5.79 3.98
C PHE A 188 -8.24 -5.41 4.83
N ILE A 189 -8.68 -4.15 4.81
CA ILE A 189 -9.88 -3.72 5.56
C ILE A 189 -11.15 -4.44 5.06
N ASN A 190 -11.24 -4.80 3.78
CA ASN A 190 -12.33 -5.62 3.28
C ASN A 190 -12.30 -7.05 3.89
N ALA A 191 -11.12 -7.65 4.04
CA ALA A 191 -10.97 -8.94 4.70
C ALA A 191 -11.27 -8.86 6.21
N LEU A 192 -10.75 -7.84 6.89
CA LEU A 192 -11.03 -7.60 8.30
C LEU A 192 -12.53 -7.41 8.56
N SER A 193 -13.22 -6.70 7.66
CA SER A 193 -14.68 -6.47 7.76
C SER A 193 -15.51 -7.75 7.71
N LYS A 194 -15.02 -8.79 7.04
CA LYS A 194 -15.65 -10.12 7.03
C LYS A 194 -15.33 -10.88 8.32
N TYR A 195 -14.06 -10.88 8.72
CA TYR A 195 -13.61 -11.61 9.90
C TYR A 195 -14.28 -11.13 11.21
N VAL A 196 -14.54 -9.86 11.37
CA VAL A 196 -15.20 -9.32 12.58
C VAL A 196 -16.66 -9.78 12.72
N GLN A 197 -17.26 -10.35 11.67
CA GLN A 197 -18.61 -10.91 11.68
C GLN A 197 -18.64 -12.37 12.11
N GLU A 198 -17.49 -13.05 12.23
CA GLU A 198 -17.42 -14.42 12.73
C GLU A 198 -17.82 -14.48 14.21
N ASP A 199 -18.54 -15.54 14.60
CA ASP A 199 -19.01 -15.72 15.98
C ASP A 199 -17.85 -15.99 16.96
N THR A 200 -16.82 -16.70 16.52
CA THR A 200 -15.65 -17.02 17.34
C THR A 200 -14.40 -16.38 16.77
N LYS A 201 -13.65 -15.67 17.63
CA LYS A 201 -12.44 -14.94 17.25
C LYS A 201 -11.24 -15.39 18.08
N ASN A 202 -10.10 -15.53 17.44
CA ASN A 202 -8.81 -15.64 18.14
C ASN A 202 -8.32 -14.23 18.48
N LEU A 203 -8.48 -13.82 19.73
CA LEU A 203 -8.25 -12.45 20.15
C LEU A 203 -6.77 -12.05 20.20
N SER A 204 -5.86 -12.98 20.51
CA SER A 204 -4.42 -12.71 20.47
C SER A 204 -3.93 -12.52 19.03
N PHE A 205 -4.39 -13.35 18.11
CA PHE A 205 -4.15 -13.19 16.68
C PHE A 205 -4.73 -11.87 16.16
N LEU A 206 -6.00 -11.56 16.48
CA LEU A 206 -6.65 -10.33 16.07
C LEU A 206 -5.91 -9.07 16.56
N ARG A 207 -5.43 -9.08 17.82
CA ARG A 207 -4.59 -8.01 18.35
C ARG A 207 -3.32 -7.82 17.51
N SER A 208 -2.60 -8.89 17.23
CA SER A 208 -1.38 -8.85 16.42
C SER A 208 -1.65 -8.31 15.00
N VAL A 209 -2.76 -8.71 14.39
CA VAL A 209 -3.19 -8.22 13.07
C VAL A 209 -3.45 -6.72 13.10
N CYS A 210 -4.19 -6.22 14.11
CA CYS A 210 -4.47 -4.79 14.26
C CYS A 210 -3.19 -3.99 14.53
N GLU A 211 -2.29 -4.48 15.40
CA GLU A 211 -1.01 -3.82 15.68
C GLU A 211 -0.16 -3.69 14.40
N ASN A 212 -0.05 -4.75 13.61
CA ASN A 212 0.69 -4.72 12.35
C ASN A 212 0.06 -3.80 11.32
N PHE A 213 -1.28 -3.77 11.24
CA PHE A 213 -1.97 -2.87 10.33
C PHE A 213 -1.75 -1.40 10.71
N ILE A 214 -1.84 -1.03 12.00
CA ILE A 214 -1.59 0.33 12.46
C ILE A 214 -0.15 0.77 12.13
N LYS A 215 0.83 -0.13 12.28
CA LYS A 215 2.23 0.15 11.92
C LYS A 215 2.40 0.50 10.44
N ILE A 216 1.80 -0.26 9.53
CA ILE A 216 1.90 0.04 8.08
C ILE A 216 1.07 1.25 7.66
N LEU A 217 0.04 1.62 8.42
CA LEU A 217 -0.76 2.81 8.19
C LEU A 217 -0.07 4.09 8.65
N ALA A 218 0.78 4.02 9.69
CA ALA A 218 1.39 5.17 10.35
C ALA A 218 2.12 6.16 9.40
N PRO A 219 2.89 5.75 8.39
CA PRO A 219 3.51 6.70 7.46
C PRO A 219 2.50 7.49 6.61
N PHE A 220 1.30 6.96 6.41
CA PHE A 220 0.25 7.57 5.58
C PHE A 220 -0.70 8.47 6.38
N ALA A 221 -1.08 8.05 7.58
CA ALA A 221 -1.98 8.74 8.49
C ALA A 221 -1.39 8.78 9.91
N PRO A 222 -0.37 9.63 10.16
CA PRO A 222 0.45 9.57 11.37
C PRO A 222 -0.32 9.85 12.66
N HIS A 223 -1.19 10.87 12.70
CA HIS A 223 -1.92 11.23 13.90
C HIS A 223 -3.00 10.19 14.21
N PHE A 224 -3.73 9.76 13.20
CA PHE A 224 -4.74 8.72 13.33
C PHE A 224 -4.14 7.39 13.80
N ALA A 225 -3.03 6.98 13.19
CA ALA A 225 -2.34 5.74 13.58
C ALA A 225 -1.80 5.80 15.01
N GLU A 226 -1.27 6.94 15.44
CA GLU A 226 -0.79 7.15 16.80
C GLU A 226 -1.91 7.03 17.83
N GLU A 227 -3.07 7.62 17.55
CA GLU A 227 -4.25 7.50 18.40
C GLU A 227 -4.73 6.05 18.49
N GLN A 228 -4.91 5.36 17.35
CA GLN A 228 -5.33 3.96 17.32
C GLN A 228 -4.33 3.04 18.02
N TRP A 229 -3.04 3.32 17.90
CA TRP A 229 -1.98 2.59 18.59
C TRP A 229 -2.08 2.75 20.12
N SER A 230 -2.23 3.98 20.59
CA SER A 230 -2.39 4.29 22.00
C SER A 230 -3.64 3.61 22.57
N LEU A 231 -4.77 3.69 21.87
CA LEU A 231 -6.04 3.07 22.27
C LEU A 231 -5.96 1.54 22.36
N LEU A 232 -5.23 0.89 21.43
CA LEU A 232 -5.13 -0.56 21.37
C LEU A 232 -4.10 -1.13 22.37
N THR A 233 -2.98 -0.44 22.55
CA THR A 233 -1.80 -0.99 23.26
C THR A 233 -1.51 -0.31 24.59
N GLY A 234 -1.96 0.92 24.81
CA GLY A 234 -1.56 1.78 25.92
C GLY A 234 -0.11 2.28 25.85
N LYS A 235 0.61 2.01 24.76
CA LYS A 235 2.02 2.40 24.59
C LYS A 235 2.13 3.80 24.00
N TYR A 236 3.27 4.44 24.21
CA TYR A 236 3.52 5.82 23.80
C TYR A 236 3.57 5.90 22.29
N SER A 237 4.33 5.49 21.48
CA SER A 237 4.33 5.82 20.04
C SER A 237 4.50 4.61 19.13
N VAL A 238 3.68 4.54 18.08
CA VAL A 238 3.79 3.57 17.00
C VAL A 238 5.11 3.75 16.24
N PHE A 239 5.65 4.96 16.18
CA PHE A 239 6.90 5.27 15.48
C PHE A 239 8.16 4.78 16.20
N ASN A 240 8.03 4.32 17.45
CA ASN A 240 9.11 3.66 18.19
C ASN A 240 9.14 2.14 17.95
N GLU A 241 8.12 1.61 17.28
CA GLU A 241 8.01 0.18 16.98
C GLU A 241 8.75 -0.18 15.69
N ALA A 242 9.25 -1.41 15.62
CA ALA A 242 9.86 -1.91 14.40
C ALA A 242 8.82 -2.08 13.29
N TRP A 243 9.24 -1.80 12.05
CA TRP A 243 8.43 -2.09 10.86
C TRP A 243 8.09 -3.58 10.81
N PRO A 244 6.83 -3.97 10.55
CA PRO A 244 6.43 -5.36 10.59
C PRO A 244 7.04 -6.15 9.42
N SER A 245 7.47 -7.38 9.71
CA SER A 245 7.86 -8.35 8.68
C SER A 245 6.64 -9.20 8.28
N TYR A 246 6.59 -9.63 7.01
CA TYR A 246 5.57 -10.54 6.54
C TYR A 246 6.06 -11.99 6.58
N ASP A 247 5.13 -12.92 6.79
CA ASP A 247 5.38 -14.35 6.67
C ASP A 247 5.09 -14.81 5.23
N ALA A 248 6.14 -15.24 4.53
CA ALA A 248 6.00 -15.71 3.15
C ALA A 248 5.15 -16.99 3.05
N SER A 249 5.10 -17.82 4.09
CA SER A 249 4.28 -19.03 4.11
C SER A 249 2.78 -18.71 4.15
N ALA A 250 2.40 -17.62 4.83
CA ALA A 250 1.03 -17.14 4.87
C ALA A 250 0.51 -16.61 3.52
N LEU A 251 1.41 -16.30 2.58
CA LEU A 251 1.04 -15.83 1.23
C LEU A 251 0.72 -16.97 0.25
N VAL A 252 0.96 -18.20 0.65
CA VAL A 252 0.57 -19.38 -0.14
C VAL A 252 -0.88 -19.71 0.19
N LYS A 253 -1.78 -19.45 -0.75
CA LYS A 253 -3.18 -19.85 -0.59
C LYS A 253 -3.30 -21.37 -0.70
N ASP A 254 -3.99 -21.99 0.25
CA ASP A 254 -4.31 -23.42 0.18
C ASP A 254 -5.24 -23.71 -1.01
N GLU A 255 -6.15 -22.79 -1.32
CA GLU A 255 -7.12 -22.88 -2.40
C GLU A 255 -7.05 -21.65 -3.32
N ILE A 256 -7.27 -21.86 -4.60
CA ILE A 256 -7.39 -20.80 -5.62
C ILE A 256 -8.75 -20.89 -6.30
N GLU A 257 -9.41 -19.73 -6.50
CA GLU A 257 -10.62 -19.65 -7.29
C GLU A 257 -10.26 -19.64 -8.78
N ILE A 258 -10.84 -20.56 -9.53
CA ILE A 258 -10.68 -20.68 -10.98
C ILE A 258 -12.03 -20.43 -11.67
N ALA A 259 -12.05 -19.47 -12.59
CA ALA A 259 -13.23 -19.24 -13.43
C ALA A 259 -13.31 -20.30 -14.54
N ILE A 260 -14.47 -20.93 -14.70
CA ILE A 260 -14.71 -21.88 -15.78
C ILE A 260 -15.54 -21.21 -16.87
N GLN A 261 -15.03 -21.30 -18.09
CA GLN A 261 -15.69 -20.79 -19.29
C GLN A 261 -16.07 -21.93 -20.21
N VAL A 262 -17.22 -21.80 -20.86
CA VAL A 262 -17.65 -22.66 -21.96
C VAL A 262 -17.79 -21.76 -23.19
N ASN A 263 -16.99 -22.04 -24.23
CA ASN A 263 -16.88 -21.19 -25.43
C ASN A 263 -16.66 -19.69 -25.10
N GLY A 264 -15.77 -19.39 -24.12
CA GLY A 264 -15.42 -18.04 -23.71
C GLY A 264 -16.40 -17.33 -22.77
N LYS A 265 -17.54 -17.97 -22.42
CA LYS A 265 -18.51 -17.40 -21.46
C LYS A 265 -18.37 -18.06 -20.09
N ILE A 266 -18.19 -17.28 -19.03
CA ILE A 266 -18.10 -17.81 -17.66
C ILE A 266 -19.40 -18.53 -17.30
N LYS A 267 -19.27 -19.76 -16.80
CA LYS A 267 -20.38 -20.63 -16.38
C LYS A 267 -20.31 -20.92 -14.88
N ALA A 268 -19.11 -21.11 -14.35
CA ALA A 268 -18.90 -21.41 -12.94
C ALA A 268 -17.62 -20.78 -12.42
N ARG A 269 -17.45 -20.81 -11.09
CA ARG A 269 -16.21 -20.53 -10.38
C ARG A 269 -16.04 -21.64 -9.34
N ILE A 270 -14.90 -22.29 -9.35
CA ILE A 270 -14.59 -23.38 -8.41
C ILE A 270 -13.35 -23.02 -7.59
N ASN A 271 -13.33 -23.45 -6.32
CA ASN A 271 -12.14 -23.44 -5.50
C ASN A 271 -11.41 -24.77 -5.62
N VAL A 272 -10.15 -24.73 -5.99
CA VAL A 272 -9.29 -25.92 -6.09
C VAL A 272 -8.02 -25.71 -5.28
N ALA A 273 -7.43 -26.79 -4.77
CA ALA A 273 -6.16 -26.72 -4.08
C ALA A 273 -5.09 -26.09 -4.97
N SER A 274 -4.31 -25.15 -4.41
CA SER A 274 -3.30 -24.37 -5.16
C SER A 274 -2.19 -25.23 -5.77
N ASN A 275 -1.94 -26.40 -5.17
CA ASN A 275 -0.95 -27.38 -5.61
C ASN A 275 -1.50 -28.38 -6.64
N LEU A 276 -2.80 -28.29 -7.01
CA LEU A 276 -3.41 -29.21 -7.96
C LEU A 276 -2.74 -29.06 -9.34
N ASP A 277 -2.48 -30.20 -9.98
CA ASP A 277 -1.93 -30.22 -11.32
C ASP A 277 -2.97 -29.87 -12.40
N GLU A 278 -2.54 -29.71 -13.63
CA GLU A 278 -3.43 -29.32 -14.73
C GLU A 278 -4.54 -30.37 -14.97
N GLU A 279 -4.25 -31.65 -14.78
CA GLU A 279 -5.21 -32.72 -14.94
C GLU A 279 -6.26 -32.71 -13.82
N GLY A 280 -5.86 -32.49 -12.58
CA GLY A 280 -6.78 -32.34 -11.46
C GLY A 280 -7.69 -31.12 -11.62
N ILE A 281 -7.13 -29.98 -12.11
CA ILE A 281 -7.93 -28.79 -12.41
C ILE A 281 -8.96 -29.06 -13.51
N LYS A 282 -8.59 -29.77 -14.59
CA LYS A 282 -9.51 -30.17 -15.66
C LYS A 282 -10.63 -31.07 -15.12
N ALA A 283 -10.26 -32.05 -14.31
CA ALA A 283 -11.24 -32.99 -13.72
C ALA A 283 -12.24 -32.25 -12.82
N ALA A 284 -11.76 -31.36 -11.93
CA ALA A 284 -12.62 -30.56 -11.07
C ALA A 284 -13.54 -29.62 -11.88
N ALA A 285 -13.04 -29.01 -12.95
CA ALA A 285 -13.81 -28.11 -13.81
C ALA A 285 -14.92 -28.85 -14.57
N LEU A 286 -14.65 -30.07 -15.02
CA LEU A 286 -15.66 -30.90 -15.75
C LEU A 286 -16.69 -31.53 -14.82
N ALA A 287 -16.41 -31.69 -13.54
CA ALA A 287 -17.29 -32.20 -12.52
C ALA A 287 -18.30 -31.18 -11.97
N ASP A 288 -18.09 -29.90 -12.23
CA ASP A 288 -18.97 -28.82 -11.75
C ASP A 288 -20.36 -28.92 -12.41
N GLU A 289 -21.43 -28.84 -11.61
CA GLU A 289 -22.82 -29.03 -12.07
C GLU A 289 -23.21 -28.03 -13.17
N ALA A 290 -22.82 -26.76 -13.06
CA ALA A 290 -23.14 -25.73 -14.06
C ALA A 290 -22.41 -25.98 -15.39
N VAL A 291 -21.24 -26.61 -15.32
CA VAL A 291 -20.43 -26.98 -16.49
C VAL A 291 -21.04 -28.22 -17.15
N VAL A 292 -21.43 -29.23 -16.37
CA VAL A 292 -22.11 -30.43 -16.87
C VAL A 292 -23.36 -30.03 -17.66
N VAL A 293 -24.22 -29.16 -17.08
CA VAL A 293 -25.44 -28.66 -17.77
C VAL A 293 -25.08 -27.85 -19.02
N ALA A 294 -24.03 -27.01 -18.99
CA ALA A 294 -23.64 -26.19 -20.13
C ALA A 294 -23.01 -26.98 -21.30
N THR A 295 -22.52 -28.19 -21.02
CA THR A 295 -21.88 -29.08 -22.00
C THR A 295 -22.79 -30.26 -22.40
N GLU A 296 -23.97 -30.41 -21.81
CA GLU A 296 -24.91 -31.47 -22.09
C GLU A 296 -25.29 -31.49 -23.60
N GLY A 297 -25.24 -32.67 -24.20
CA GLY A 297 -25.52 -32.87 -25.63
C GLY A 297 -24.47 -32.31 -26.60
N LYS A 298 -23.32 -31.82 -26.11
CA LYS A 298 -22.24 -31.26 -26.92
C LYS A 298 -20.98 -32.12 -26.84
N THR A 299 -20.17 -32.06 -27.88
CA THR A 299 -18.86 -32.73 -27.89
C THR A 299 -17.78 -31.77 -27.41
N ILE A 300 -17.05 -32.13 -26.34
CA ILE A 300 -15.90 -31.36 -25.85
C ILE A 300 -14.76 -31.55 -26.86
N VAL A 301 -14.37 -30.44 -27.49
CA VAL A 301 -13.29 -30.42 -28.50
C VAL A 301 -11.93 -30.20 -27.83
N LYS A 302 -11.88 -29.31 -26.83
CA LYS A 302 -10.63 -28.96 -26.14
C LYS A 302 -10.92 -28.35 -24.76
N VAL A 303 -10.09 -28.68 -23.78
CA VAL A 303 -10.04 -28.02 -22.47
C VAL A 303 -8.71 -27.29 -22.34
N ILE A 304 -8.74 -25.99 -22.14
CA ILE A 304 -7.56 -25.14 -22.02
C ILE A 304 -7.50 -24.66 -20.58
N VAL A 305 -6.43 -25.02 -19.88
CA VAL A 305 -6.18 -24.58 -18.50
C VAL A 305 -5.14 -23.49 -18.51
N ILE A 306 -5.46 -22.33 -17.90
CA ILE A 306 -4.51 -21.31 -17.54
C ILE A 306 -4.38 -21.37 -16.02
N LYS A 307 -3.29 -22.02 -15.56
CA LYS A 307 -3.07 -22.31 -14.13
C LYS A 307 -3.25 -21.06 -13.27
N GLY A 308 -4.02 -21.18 -12.19
CA GLY A 308 -4.31 -20.08 -11.26
C GLY A 308 -5.26 -19.01 -11.79
N ARG A 309 -5.90 -19.18 -12.95
CA ARG A 309 -6.67 -18.11 -13.57
C ARG A 309 -8.02 -18.56 -14.13
N LEU A 310 -8.03 -19.45 -15.08
CA LEU A 310 -9.26 -19.91 -15.71
C LEU A 310 -9.10 -21.28 -16.41
N VAL A 311 -10.23 -21.96 -16.59
CA VAL A 311 -10.38 -23.10 -17.50
C VAL A 311 -11.38 -22.72 -18.59
N ASN A 312 -11.00 -22.89 -19.86
CA ASN A 312 -11.92 -22.70 -20.98
C ASN A 312 -12.20 -24.02 -21.67
N ILE A 313 -13.47 -24.43 -21.68
CA ILE A 313 -13.97 -25.64 -22.31
C ILE A 313 -14.58 -25.27 -23.65
N VAL A 314 -13.99 -25.78 -24.73
CA VAL A 314 -14.47 -25.56 -26.09
C VAL A 314 -15.35 -26.72 -26.45
N VAL A 315 -16.63 -26.47 -26.76
CA VAL A 315 -17.63 -27.45 -27.17
C VAL A 315 -18.18 -27.14 -28.55
N LYS A 316 -18.56 -28.19 -29.26
CA LYS A 316 -19.20 -28.14 -30.58
C LYS A 316 -20.55 -28.86 -30.54
#